data_72fc6dfca1130d96014566ad093768f9
#
_entry.id   72fc6dfca1130d96014566ad093768f9
#
_cell.length_a   1.000
_cell.length_b   1.000
_cell.length_c   1.000
_cell.angle_alpha   90.00
_cell.angle_beta   90.00
_cell.angle_gamma   90.00
#
_symmetry.space_group_name_H-M   'P 1'
#
loop_
_entity.id
_entity.type
_entity.pdbx_description
1 polymer ?
#
loop_
_entity_poly.entity_id
_entity_poly.type
_entity_poly.pdbx_seq_one_letter_code
_entity_poly.pdbx_strand_id
1 'polypeptide(L)'
;HRVDRRQRQMCIRDSDKGLFVLAATSNPEAQTLQRSVSETGRAVSADIILVVSARNAEHSEAGEWGSFGFVIGATVDWTDAGIAAFAPVAPVLAPGFGTQGATPADLHRRFGSMSPAVIASESRSILSAGPAGLAAAIDARVAEYREAGRG
;
A
#
# COMPACT_ATOMS: atom_id res chain seq x y z
N HIS A 1 20.80 6.58 -22.08
CA HIS A 1 20.89 5.22 -21.52
C HIS A 1 19.48 4.73 -21.18
N ARG A 2 18.89 3.92 -22.07
CA ARG A 2 17.65 3.20 -21.80
C ARG A 2 18.03 1.98 -20.94
N VAL A 3 17.94 2.08 -19.63
CA VAL A 3 18.10 0.92 -18.74
C VAL A 3 16.87 0.03 -18.94
N ASP A 4 17.06 -1.18 -19.41
CA ASP A 4 16.01 -2.17 -19.65
C ASP A 4 15.26 -2.45 -18.32
N ARG A 5 13.94 -2.67 -18.40
CA ARG A 5 13.12 -3.04 -17.25
C ARG A 5 13.68 -4.22 -16.46
N ARG A 6 14.25 -5.21 -17.15
CA ARG A 6 14.90 -6.38 -16.53
C ARG A 6 16.14 -6.01 -15.73
N GLN A 7 16.96 -5.08 -16.21
CA GLN A 7 18.13 -4.57 -15.46
C GLN A 7 17.72 -3.82 -14.21
N ARG A 8 16.65 -3.01 -14.23
CA ARG A 8 16.15 -2.33 -13.02
C ARG A 8 15.66 -3.32 -11.97
N GLN A 9 14.97 -4.38 -12.36
CA GLN A 9 14.53 -5.44 -11.46
C GLN A 9 15.70 -6.19 -10.83
N MET A 10 16.75 -6.49 -11.61
CA MET A 10 17.99 -7.08 -11.07
C MET A 10 18.68 -6.13 -10.09
N CYS A 11 18.85 -4.85 -10.42
CA CYS A 11 19.47 -3.88 -9.52
C CYS A 11 18.72 -3.70 -8.19
N ILE A 12 17.41 -3.79 -8.18
CA ILE A 12 16.60 -3.73 -6.94
C ILE A 12 16.91 -4.96 -6.08
N ARG A 13 16.92 -6.13 -6.66
CA ARG A 13 17.18 -7.41 -5.97
C ARG A 13 18.59 -7.50 -5.37
N ASP A 14 19.59 -7.04 -6.11
CA ASP A 14 21.00 -7.12 -5.73
C ASP A 14 21.43 -6.01 -4.75
N SER A 15 20.53 -5.08 -4.43
CA SER A 15 20.86 -3.90 -3.61
C SER A 15 20.20 -3.90 -2.23
N ASP A 16 19.54 -4.97 -1.80
CA ASP A 16 18.72 -5.03 -0.57
C ASP A 16 17.69 -3.91 -0.48
N LYS A 17 17.21 -3.42 -1.61
CA LYS A 17 16.19 -2.36 -1.71
C LYS A 17 14.84 -2.96 -2.10
N GLY A 18 13.78 -2.29 -1.65
CA GLY A 18 12.41 -2.58 -2.06
C GLY A 18 11.83 -1.50 -2.96
N LEU A 19 10.73 -1.83 -3.62
CA LEU A 19 9.97 -0.90 -4.44
C LEU A 19 8.48 -1.01 -4.12
N PHE A 20 7.81 0.13 -3.97
CA PHE A 20 6.35 0.17 -3.93
C PHE A 20 5.78 0.41 -5.32
N VAL A 21 4.89 -0.48 -5.75
CA VAL A 21 4.18 -0.38 -7.03
C VAL A 21 2.82 0.24 -6.78
N LEU A 22 2.48 1.28 -7.54
CA LEU A 22 1.18 1.93 -7.46
C LEU A 22 0.11 1.01 -8.05
N ALA A 23 -0.78 0.51 -7.19
CA ALA A 23 -1.87 -0.39 -7.60
C ALA A 23 -3.22 0.32 -7.65
N ALA A 24 -3.59 1.06 -6.61
CA ALA A 24 -4.85 1.77 -6.57
C ALA A 24 -4.75 3.07 -5.76
N THR A 25 -5.32 4.15 -6.28
CA THR A 25 -5.35 5.47 -5.65
C THR A 25 -6.74 6.05 -5.64
N SER A 26 -7.01 6.98 -4.71
CA SER A 26 -8.33 7.58 -4.54
C SER A 26 -8.61 8.77 -5.46
N ASN A 27 -7.62 9.23 -6.23
CA ASN A 27 -7.80 10.37 -7.12
C ASN A 27 -8.69 10.02 -8.32
N PRO A 28 -9.68 10.85 -8.66
CA PRO A 28 -10.68 10.53 -9.70
C PRO A 28 -10.07 10.20 -11.07
N GLU A 29 -9.01 10.89 -11.45
CA GLU A 29 -8.36 10.73 -12.76
C GLU A 29 -7.78 9.32 -12.96
N ALA A 30 -7.30 8.71 -11.89
CA ALA A 30 -6.74 7.38 -11.95
C ALA A 30 -7.80 6.26 -11.95
N GLN A 31 -9.00 6.54 -11.42
CA GLN A 31 -10.03 5.51 -11.26
C GLN A 31 -10.47 4.90 -12.58
N THR A 32 -10.60 5.70 -13.64
CA THR A 32 -10.98 5.21 -14.96
C THR A 32 -10.02 4.14 -15.48
N LEU A 33 -8.71 4.38 -15.34
CA LEU A 33 -7.69 3.40 -15.75
C LEU A 33 -7.64 2.21 -14.79
N GLN A 34 -7.59 2.47 -13.49
CA GLN A 34 -7.39 1.45 -12.48
C GLN A 34 -8.55 0.45 -12.38
N ARG A 35 -9.78 0.90 -12.67
CA ARG A 35 -10.99 0.09 -12.70
C ARG A 35 -11.32 -0.47 -14.09
N SER A 36 -10.57 -0.09 -15.13
CA SER A 36 -10.74 -0.67 -16.46
C SER A 36 -10.52 -2.17 -16.39
N VAL A 37 -11.36 -2.91 -17.13
CA VAL A 37 -11.25 -4.37 -17.22
C VAL A 37 -10.25 -4.72 -18.32
N SER A 38 -9.26 -5.51 -17.98
CA SER A 38 -8.26 -6.01 -18.91
C SER A 38 -8.78 -7.19 -19.72
N GLU A 39 -8.01 -7.67 -20.68
CA GLU A 39 -8.32 -8.89 -21.46
C GLU A 39 -8.47 -10.14 -20.56
N THR A 40 -7.94 -10.11 -19.35
CA THR A 40 -8.08 -11.19 -18.36
C THR A 40 -9.43 -11.20 -17.65
N GLY A 41 -10.27 -10.21 -17.90
CA GLY A 41 -11.54 -10.01 -17.20
C GLY A 41 -11.43 -9.41 -15.81
N ARG A 42 -10.24 -8.95 -15.42
CA ARG A 42 -9.96 -8.33 -14.11
C ARG A 42 -9.72 -6.84 -14.23
N ALA A 43 -9.93 -6.10 -13.14
CA ALA A 43 -9.53 -4.70 -13.06
C ALA A 43 -8.00 -4.57 -13.20
N VAL A 44 -7.53 -3.50 -13.81
CA VAL A 44 -6.10 -3.21 -13.96
C VAL A 44 -5.39 -3.20 -12.60
N SER A 45 -6.02 -2.66 -11.55
CA SER A 45 -5.51 -2.72 -10.17
C SER A 45 -5.23 -4.15 -9.71
N ALA A 46 -6.17 -5.06 -9.95
CA ALA A 46 -6.04 -6.46 -9.58
C ALA A 46 -4.96 -7.19 -10.38
N ASP A 47 -4.85 -6.90 -11.68
CA ASP A 47 -3.80 -7.49 -12.52
C ASP A 47 -2.41 -7.01 -12.10
N ILE A 48 -2.24 -5.74 -11.73
CA ILE A 48 -0.97 -5.22 -11.18
C ILE A 48 -0.59 -6.01 -9.92
N ILE A 49 -1.53 -6.17 -8.98
CA ILE A 49 -1.29 -6.90 -7.74
C ILE A 49 -0.90 -8.35 -8.04
N LEU A 50 -1.63 -9.02 -8.93
CA LEU A 50 -1.36 -10.41 -9.30
C LEU A 50 0.05 -10.59 -9.87
N VAL A 51 0.43 -9.75 -10.84
CA VAL A 51 1.75 -9.84 -11.51
C VAL A 51 2.88 -9.57 -10.51
N VAL A 52 2.73 -8.59 -9.64
CA VAL A 52 3.76 -8.22 -8.65
C VAL A 52 3.84 -9.27 -7.54
N SER A 53 2.69 -9.81 -7.08
CA SER A 53 2.66 -10.91 -6.10
C SER A 53 3.34 -12.16 -6.64
N ALA A 54 3.13 -12.51 -7.91
CA ALA A 54 3.83 -13.63 -8.55
C ALA A 54 5.36 -13.43 -8.53
N ARG A 55 5.82 -12.18 -8.74
CA ARG A 55 7.26 -11.85 -8.64
C ARG A 55 7.82 -11.99 -7.23
N ASN A 56 7.05 -11.59 -6.22
CA ASN A 56 7.45 -11.81 -4.84
C ASN A 56 7.53 -13.32 -4.53
N ALA A 57 6.54 -14.09 -4.96
CA ALA A 57 6.50 -15.54 -4.74
C ALA A 57 7.70 -16.31 -5.36
N GLU A 58 8.25 -15.79 -6.46
CA GLU A 58 9.44 -16.39 -7.09
C GLU A 58 10.71 -16.22 -6.25
N HIS A 59 10.74 -15.28 -5.29
CA HIS A 59 11.99 -14.77 -4.71
C HIS A 59 11.95 -14.50 -3.20
N SER A 60 10.85 -14.74 -2.52
CA SER A 60 10.75 -14.62 -1.07
C SER A 60 10.49 -15.97 -0.42
N GLU A 61 11.09 -16.21 0.73
CA GLU A 61 10.81 -17.37 1.55
C GLU A 61 9.43 -17.23 2.25
N ALA A 62 8.89 -18.34 2.71
CA ALA A 62 7.60 -18.36 3.37
C ALA A 62 7.65 -17.53 4.66
N GLY A 63 6.80 -16.51 4.76
CA GLY A 63 6.72 -15.61 5.91
C GLY A 63 7.59 -14.35 5.81
N GLU A 64 8.41 -14.23 4.76
CA GLU A 64 9.20 -13.02 4.49
C GLU A 64 8.52 -12.12 3.46
N TRP A 65 8.80 -10.82 3.55
CA TRP A 65 8.39 -9.88 2.53
C TRP A 65 9.33 -9.95 1.33
N GLY A 66 8.76 -10.00 0.13
CA GLY A 66 9.54 -9.84 -1.10
C GLY A 66 9.98 -8.39 -1.31
N SER A 67 10.74 -8.18 -2.39
CA SER A 67 11.28 -6.84 -2.74
C SER A 67 10.21 -5.85 -3.22
N PHE A 68 8.96 -6.26 -3.39
CA PHE A 68 7.90 -5.40 -3.90
C PHE A 68 6.77 -5.27 -2.89
N GLY A 69 6.36 -4.02 -2.64
CA GLY A 69 5.13 -3.66 -1.94
C GLY A 69 4.15 -2.95 -2.87
N PHE A 70 3.02 -2.54 -2.33
CA PHE A 70 1.98 -1.86 -3.08
C PHE A 70 1.66 -0.49 -2.49
N VAL A 71 1.33 0.48 -3.34
CA VAL A 71 0.61 1.68 -2.91
C VAL A 71 -0.86 1.45 -3.15
N ILE A 72 -1.64 1.39 -2.07
CA ILE A 72 -3.10 1.29 -2.11
C ILE A 72 -3.66 2.37 -1.18
N GLY A 73 -4.40 3.33 -1.74
CA GLY A 73 -4.96 4.42 -0.96
C GLY A 73 -5.88 3.93 0.15
N ALA A 74 -5.73 4.47 1.36
CA ALA A 74 -6.52 4.07 2.52
C ALA A 74 -8.04 4.30 2.36
N THR A 75 -8.45 5.16 1.44
CA THR A 75 -9.85 5.45 1.12
C THR A 75 -10.37 4.70 -0.11
N VAL A 76 -9.54 3.88 -0.74
CA VAL A 76 -9.97 3.03 -1.86
C VAL A 76 -10.84 1.90 -1.33
N ASP A 77 -11.99 1.70 -1.95
CA ASP A 77 -12.79 0.51 -1.74
C ASP A 77 -12.18 -0.65 -2.54
N TRP A 78 -11.78 -1.70 -1.84
CA TRP A 78 -11.11 -2.84 -2.46
C TRP A 78 -12.03 -3.64 -3.37
N THR A 79 -13.30 -3.76 -2.99
CA THR A 79 -14.31 -4.46 -3.81
C THR A 79 -14.53 -3.74 -5.12
N ASP A 80 -14.73 -2.42 -5.07
CA ASP A 80 -14.90 -1.59 -6.26
C ASP A 80 -13.66 -1.58 -7.18
N ALA A 81 -12.46 -1.68 -6.58
CA ALA A 81 -11.20 -1.76 -7.31
C ALA A 81 -10.88 -3.17 -7.81
N GLY A 82 -11.72 -4.16 -7.50
CA GLY A 82 -11.50 -5.56 -7.83
C GLY A 82 -10.32 -6.19 -7.09
N ILE A 83 -9.91 -5.61 -5.95
CA ILE A 83 -8.77 -6.06 -5.16
C ILE A 83 -9.25 -7.08 -4.12
N ALA A 84 -8.60 -8.24 -4.08
CA ALA A 84 -8.73 -9.23 -3.02
C ALA A 84 -7.45 -9.31 -2.18
N ALA A 85 -7.51 -10.00 -1.04
CA ALA A 85 -6.29 -10.35 -0.31
C ALA A 85 -5.34 -11.15 -1.21
N PHE A 86 -4.05 -10.85 -1.12
CA PHE A 86 -3.02 -11.40 -1.99
C PHE A 86 -1.94 -12.15 -1.20
N ALA A 87 -1.30 -13.09 -1.87
CA ALA A 87 -0.20 -13.87 -1.33
C ALA A 87 0.97 -13.92 -2.35
N PRO A 88 2.23 -13.92 -1.89
CA PRO A 88 2.64 -13.73 -0.49
C PRO A 88 2.22 -12.37 0.06
N VAL A 89 2.10 -12.26 1.39
CA VAL A 89 1.84 -10.97 2.04
C VAL A 89 2.97 -10.00 1.73
N ALA A 90 2.62 -8.80 1.30
CA ALA A 90 3.57 -7.75 0.94
C ALA A 90 3.19 -6.43 1.63
N PRO A 91 4.16 -5.53 1.90
CA PRO A 91 3.88 -4.26 2.55
C PRO A 91 2.98 -3.39 1.67
N VAL A 92 1.98 -2.77 2.29
CA VAL A 92 1.03 -1.84 1.66
C VAL A 92 1.27 -0.44 2.20
N LEU A 93 1.86 0.43 1.39
CA LEU A 93 1.89 1.86 1.69
C LEU A 93 0.51 2.45 1.40
N ALA A 94 -0.17 2.91 2.44
CA ALA A 94 -1.54 3.37 2.37
C ALA A 94 -1.65 4.88 2.66
N PRO A 95 -1.52 5.75 1.65
CA PRO A 95 -1.83 7.17 1.81
C PRO A 95 -3.33 7.39 1.94
N GLY A 96 -3.71 8.41 2.73
CA GLY A 96 -5.12 8.80 2.87
C GLY A 96 -5.63 8.79 4.30
N PHE A 97 -4.78 8.48 5.26
CA PHE A 97 -5.10 8.67 6.67
C PHE A 97 -5.09 10.16 7.08
N GLY A 98 -5.86 10.48 8.10
CA GLY A 98 -6.03 11.85 8.61
C GLY A 98 -6.85 12.72 7.67
N THR A 99 -6.28 13.75 7.08
CA THR A 99 -6.97 14.76 6.29
C THR A 99 -7.81 14.22 5.13
N GLN A 100 -7.48 13.05 4.60
CA GLN A 100 -8.24 12.43 3.49
C GLN A 100 -9.38 11.52 3.97
N GLY A 101 -9.58 11.39 5.27
CA GLY A 101 -10.75 10.79 5.87
C GLY A 101 -10.60 9.37 6.41
N ALA A 102 -9.50 8.66 6.13
CA ALA A 102 -9.24 7.41 6.83
C ALA A 102 -8.67 7.70 8.23
N THR A 103 -9.07 6.90 9.21
CA THR A 103 -8.61 7.00 10.60
C THR A 103 -7.93 5.71 11.05
N PRO A 104 -7.11 5.73 12.12
CA PRO A 104 -6.52 4.50 12.67
C PRO A 104 -7.56 3.42 12.97
N ALA A 105 -8.73 3.78 13.49
CA ALA A 105 -9.83 2.84 13.77
C ALA A 105 -10.39 2.14 12.52
N ASP A 106 -10.17 2.71 11.33
CA ASP A 106 -10.60 2.11 10.07
C ASP A 106 -9.67 1.01 9.55
N LEU A 107 -8.46 0.88 10.13
CA LEU A 107 -7.39 0.03 9.59
C LEU A 107 -7.87 -1.40 9.31
N HIS A 108 -8.44 -2.05 10.32
CA HIS A 108 -8.90 -3.45 10.21
C HIS A 108 -10.09 -3.61 9.26
N ARG A 109 -11.03 -2.67 9.31
CA ARG A 109 -12.20 -2.67 8.45
C ARG A 109 -11.83 -2.50 6.96
N ARG A 110 -10.80 -1.70 6.66
CA ARG A 110 -10.39 -1.38 5.28
C ARG A 110 -9.45 -2.43 4.68
N PHE A 111 -8.54 -2.98 5.49
CA PHE A 111 -7.48 -3.84 5.00
C PHE A 111 -7.63 -5.31 5.44
N GLY A 112 -8.57 -5.61 6.33
CA GLY A 112 -8.85 -6.99 6.79
C GLY A 112 -7.60 -7.71 7.26
N SER A 113 -7.36 -8.91 6.74
CA SER A 113 -6.18 -9.72 7.04
C SER A 113 -4.85 -9.10 6.61
N MET A 114 -4.86 -8.07 5.75
CA MET A 114 -3.66 -7.37 5.32
C MET A 114 -3.24 -6.26 6.28
N SER A 115 -4.06 -5.93 7.30
CA SER A 115 -3.79 -4.85 8.27
C SER A 115 -2.38 -4.88 8.90
N PRO A 116 -1.82 -6.05 9.27
CA PRO A 116 -0.47 -6.10 9.85
C PRO A 116 0.64 -5.68 8.88
N ALA A 117 0.38 -5.70 7.57
CA ALA A 117 1.33 -5.31 6.53
C ALA A 117 1.16 -3.85 6.06
N VAL A 118 0.24 -3.08 6.67
CA VAL A 118 -0.06 -1.72 6.26
C VAL A 118 0.92 -0.72 6.88
N ILE A 119 1.50 0.10 6.03
CA ILE A 119 2.25 1.30 6.38
C ILE A 119 1.32 2.49 6.20
N ALA A 120 0.67 2.92 7.28
CA ALA A 120 -0.24 4.06 7.25
C ALA A 120 0.54 5.35 6.96
N SER A 121 0.19 6.03 5.88
CA SER A 121 0.83 7.31 5.50
C SER A 121 -0.09 8.47 5.83
N GLU A 122 0.37 9.31 6.76
CA GLU A 122 -0.31 10.49 7.26
C GLU A 122 0.68 11.66 7.33
N SER A 123 0.34 12.80 6.74
CA SER A 123 1.24 13.95 6.68
C SER A 123 0.57 15.22 7.18
N ARG A 124 -0.42 15.75 6.46
CA ARG A 124 -1.00 17.08 6.73
C ARG A 124 -1.62 17.21 8.12
N SER A 125 -2.29 16.20 8.61
CA SER A 125 -2.90 16.16 9.95
C SER A 125 -1.85 16.23 11.06
N ILE A 126 -0.71 15.59 10.88
CA ILE A 126 0.42 15.63 11.83
C ILE A 126 1.14 16.98 11.72
N LEU A 127 1.47 17.40 10.50
CA LEU A 127 2.23 18.63 10.26
C LEU A 127 1.45 19.91 10.65
N SER A 128 0.11 19.86 10.67
CA SER A 128 -0.72 20.99 11.10
C SER A 128 -0.52 21.38 12.57
N ALA A 129 0.06 20.50 13.39
CA ALA A 129 0.43 20.81 14.78
C ALA A 129 1.58 21.83 14.91
N GLY A 130 2.24 22.16 13.79
CA GLY A 130 3.38 23.06 13.74
C GLY A 130 4.63 22.49 14.43
N PRO A 131 5.77 23.19 14.34
CA PRO A 131 7.04 22.67 14.85
C PRO A 131 7.02 22.34 16.35
N ALA A 132 6.36 23.18 17.16
CA ALA A 132 6.31 22.99 18.61
C ALA A 132 5.43 21.80 19.04
N GLY A 133 4.37 21.48 18.26
CA GLY A 133 3.43 20.40 18.57
C GLY A 133 3.73 19.08 17.87
N LEU A 134 4.71 19.05 16.97
CA LEU A 134 4.91 17.93 16.05
C LEU A 134 5.21 16.62 16.78
N ALA A 135 6.09 16.63 17.76
CA ALA A 135 6.46 15.42 18.52
C ALA A 135 5.23 14.84 19.24
N ALA A 136 4.48 15.67 19.93
CA ALA A 136 3.26 15.23 20.63
C ALA A 136 2.20 14.70 19.66
N ALA A 137 2.06 15.32 18.49
CA ALA A 137 1.12 14.84 17.45
C ALA A 137 1.53 13.47 16.89
N ILE A 138 2.82 13.22 16.70
CA ILE A 138 3.34 11.91 16.28
C ILE A 138 3.07 10.87 17.37
N ASP A 139 3.40 11.16 18.62
CA ASP A 139 3.21 10.23 19.73
C ASP A 139 1.74 9.85 19.93
N ALA A 140 0.84 10.84 19.86
CA ALA A 140 -0.60 10.60 19.94
C ALA A 140 -1.07 9.67 18.79
N ARG A 141 -0.63 9.94 17.58
CA ARG A 141 -1.02 9.14 16.42
C ARG A 141 -0.46 7.71 16.49
N VAL A 142 0.77 7.54 16.95
CA VAL A 142 1.37 6.21 17.20
C VAL A 142 0.57 5.42 18.22
N ALA A 143 0.09 6.08 19.29
CA ALA A 143 -0.75 5.44 20.30
C ALA A 143 -2.07 4.94 19.71
N GLU A 144 -2.75 5.76 18.90
CA GLU A 144 -4.01 5.39 18.22
C GLU A 144 -3.82 4.19 17.27
N TYR A 145 -2.74 4.16 16.49
CA TYR A 145 -2.46 3.02 15.60
C TYR A 145 -2.13 1.74 16.37
N ARG A 146 -1.43 1.85 17.50
CA ARG A 146 -1.15 0.69 18.36
C ARG A 146 -2.42 0.12 19.00
N GLU A 147 -3.35 0.98 19.36
CA GLU A 147 -4.65 0.54 19.88
C GLU A 147 -5.48 -0.14 18.78
N ALA A 148 -5.58 0.48 17.61
CA ALA A 148 -6.28 -0.08 16.46
C ALA A 148 -5.70 -1.41 15.95
N GLY A 149 -4.39 -1.64 16.12
CA GLY A 149 -3.73 -2.89 15.72
C GLY A 149 -3.86 -4.04 16.73
N ARG A 150 -4.46 -3.80 17.90
CA ARG A 150 -4.67 -4.83 18.95
C ARG A 150 -6.03 -5.53 18.88
N GLY A 151 -6.96 -5.01 18.09
CA GLY A 151 -8.30 -5.56 17.87
C GLY A 151 -8.34 -6.44 16.64
#